data_d370fae034212ab1587b4cc3bebc2298
#
_entry.id   d370fae034212ab1587b4cc3bebc2298
#
_cell.length_a   1.000
_cell.length_b   1.000
_cell.length_c   1.000
_cell.angle_alpha   90.00
_cell.angle_beta   90.00
_cell.angle_gamma   90.00
#
_symmetry.space_group_name_H-M   'P 1'
#
loop_
_entity.id
_entity.type
_entity.pdbx_description
1 polymer ?
#
loop_
_entity_poly.entity_id
_entity_poly.type
_entity_poly.pdbx_seq_one_letter_code
_entity_poly.pdbx_strand_id
1 'polypeptide(L)'
;MIKTEDINTKNNASAFEKDAYYGKYIGNTHRLGRIMTAVVLVLLLAAPFAVGIYLNAMPNIPAAAKAFLGVGVVYLVSGIVEYLIYVPMLGAGGSYLAFITGNLINMKIPCAINARDIVGVKSGTPENEIIATLSIATSSLVTILVLALGVL
;
A
#
# COMPACT_ATOMS: atom_id res chain seq x y z
N MET A 1 9.49 48.13 3.44
CA MET A 1 8.15 47.58 3.25
C MET A 1 8.04 46.63 2.03
N ILE A 2 8.79 46.81 0.97
CA ILE A 2 8.81 46.00 -0.28
C ILE A 2 9.34 44.57 -0.08
N LYS A 3 10.28 44.35 0.84
CA LYS A 3 10.96 43.06 1.04
C LYS A 3 10.09 41.94 1.68
N THR A 4 9.08 42.33 2.46
CA THR A 4 8.16 41.37 3.14
C THR A 4 7.07 40.85 2.20
N GLU A 5 6.65 41.67 1.25
CA GLU A 5 5.61 41.32 0.28
C GLU A 5 6.13 40.33 -0.77
N ASP A 6 7.39 40.51 -1.23
CA ASP A 6 8.09 39.60 -2.15
C ASP A 6 8.34 38.22 -1.52
N ILE A 7 8.65 38.16 -0.24
CA ILE A 7 8.87 36.93 0.48
C ILE A 7 7.53 36.15 0.64
N ASN A 8 6.46 36.89 0.93
CA ASN A 8 5.14 36.29 1.11
C ASN A 8 4.57 35.74 -0.23
N THR A 9 4.81 36.48 -1.33
CA THR A 9 4.42 36.04 -2.68
C THR A 9 5.20 34.81 -3.14
N LYS A 10 6.49 34.72 -2.87
CA LYS A 10 7.31 33.53 -3.16
C LYS A 10 6.91 32.33 -2.33
N ASN A 11 6.60 32.53 -1.05
CA ASN A 11 6.14 31.46 -0.17
C ASN A 11 4.78 30.91 -0.61
N ASN A 12 3.85 31.78 -1.01
CA ASN A 12 2.54 31.39 -1.52
C ASN A 12 2.64 30.66 -2.88
N ALA A 13 3.51 31.12 -3.78
CA ALA A 13 3.76 30.44 -5.05
C ALA A 13 4.36 29.05 -4.85
N SER A 14 5.34 28.91 -3.94
CA SER A 14 5.95 27.63 -3.63
C SER A 14 4.97 26.65 -2.93
N ALA A 15 4.07 27.15 -2.10
CA ALA A 15 3.02 26.36 -1.47
C ALA A 15 2.01 25.84 -2.51
N PHE A 16 1.56 26.71 -3.41
CA PHE A 16 0.64 26.34 -4.50
C PHE A 16 1.26 25.29 -5.45
N GLU A 17 2.54 25.42 -5.76
CA GLU A 17 3.27 24.46 -6.59
C GLU A 17 3.39 23.08 -5.91
N LYS A 18 3.66 23.06 -4.60
CA LYS A 18 3.68 21.84 -3.80
C LYS A 18 2.32 21.14 -3.75
N ASP A 19 1.26 21.92 -3.55
CA ASP A 19 -0.10 21.38 -3.49
C ASP A 19 -0.54 20.79 -4.85
N ALA A 20 -0.19 21.48 -5.95
CA ALA A 20 -0.46 20.99 -7.30
C ALA A 20 0.33 19.70 -7.62
N TYR A 21 1.61 19.65 -7.22
CA TYR A 21 2.43 18.45 -7.37
C TYR A 21 1.88 17.27 -6.55
N TYR A 22 1.51 17.53 -5.30
CA TYR A 22 0.93 16.52 -4.42
C TYR A 22 -0.41 16.00 -4.95
N GLY A 23 -1.28 16.86 -5.46
CA GLY A 23 -2.53 16.45 -6.09
C GLY A 23 -2.33 15.54 -7.31
N LYS A 24 -1.34 15.85 -8.15
CA LYS A 24 -0.95 14.99 -9.28
C LYS A 24 -0.37 13.65 -8.83
N TYR A 25 0.47 13.66 -7.79
CA TYR A 25 1.02 12.45 -7.19
C TYR A 25 -0.10 11.53 -6.69
N ILE A 26 -1.04 12.05 -5.91
CA ILE A 26 -2.17 11.28 -5.38
C ILE A 26 -3.03 10.69 -6.50
N GLY A 27 -3.36 11.47 -7.53
CA GLY A 27 -4.14 11.00 -8.68
C GLY A 27 -3.46 9.83 -9.42
N ASN A 28 -2.17 9.93 -9.67
CA ASN A 28 -1.39 8.87 -10.30
C ASN A 28 -1.28 7.63 -9.41
N THR A 29 -1.07 7.82 -8.12
CA THR A 29 -0.99 6.75 -7.12
C THR A 29 -2.29 5.95 -7.05
N HIS A 30 -3.43 6.62 -7.01
CA HIS A 30 -4.73 5.94 -7.03
C HIS A 30 -4.98 5.18 -8.34
N ARG A 31 -4.60 5.76 -9.47
CA ARG A 31 -4.76 5.09 -10.77
C ARG A 31 -3.89 3.83 -10.85
N LEU A 32 -2.60 3.97 -10.56
CA LEU A 32 -1.65 2.85 -10.59
C LEU A 32 -2.00 1.80 -9.54
N GLY A 33 -2.32 2.22 -8.33
CA GLY A 33 -2.70 1.34 -7.23
C GLY A 33 -3.92 0.48 -7.56
N ARG A 34 -4.98 1.06 -8.11
CA ARG A 34 -6.17 0.29 -8.53
C ARG A 34 -5.85 -0.74 -9.61
N ILE A 35 -5.06 -0.36 -10.62
CA ILE A 35 -4.67 -1.29 -11.70
C ILE A 35 -3.87 -2.45 -11.11
N MET A 36 -2.83 -2.16 -10.31
CA MET A 36 -1.98 -3.19 -9.71
C MET A 36 -2.77 -4.09 -8.75
N THR A 37 -3.65 -3.53 -7.92
CA THR A 37 -4.52 -4.31 -7.04
C THR A 37 -5.44 -5.24 -7.83
N ALA A 38 -6.03 -4.76 -8.92
CA ALA A 38 -6.87 -5.59 -9.79
C ALA A 38 -6.07 -6.74 -10.43
N VAL A 39 -4.87 -6.46 -10.93
CA VAL A 39 -3.98 -7.48 -11.49
C VAL A 39 -3.62 -8.55 -10.46
N VAL A 40 -3.20 -8.12 -9.26
CA VAL A 40 -2.84 -9.05 -8.18
C VAL A 40 -4.04 -9.88 -7.74
N LEU A 41 -5.24 -9.27 -7.64
CA LEU A 41 -6.47 -9.99 -7.30
C LEU A 41 -6.79 -11.08 -8.34
N VAL A 42 -6.69 -10.76 -9.63
CA VAL A 42 -6.91 -11.74 -10.72
C VAL A 42 -5.89 -12.86 -10.64
N LEU A 43 -4.60 -12.57 -10.44
CA LEU A 43 -3.55 -13.58 -10.30
C LEU A 43 -3.79 -14.49 -9.09
N LEU A 44 -4.20 -13.91 -7.97
CA LEU A 44 -4.46 -14.65 -6.73
C LEU A 44 -5.67 -15.59 -6.88
N LEU A 45 -6.73 -15.15 -7.56
CA LEU A 45 -7.88 -15.98 -7.87
C LEU A 45 -7.57 -17.04 -8.93
N ALA A 46 -6.71 -16.75 -9.90
CA ALA A 46 -6.32 -17.70 -10.95
C ALA A 46 -5.39 -18.80 -10.44
N ALA A 47 -4.59 -18.55 -9.40
CA ALA A 47 -3.59 -19.50 -8.89
C ALA A 47 -4.16 -20.88 -8.54
N PRO A 48 -5.24 -21.03 -7.74
CA PRO A 48 -5.80 -22.34 -7.40
C PRO A 48 -6.35 -23.08 -8.63
N PHE A 49 -6.88 -22.36 -9.63
CA PHE A 49 -7.34 -22.97 -10.87
C PHE A 49 -6.17 -23.45 -11.73
N ALA A 50 -5.09 -22.66 -11.82
CA ALA A 50 -3.88 -23.05 -12.55
C ALA A 50 -3.26 -24.34 -11.95
N VAL A 51 -3.16 -24.41 -10.62
CA VAL A 51 -2.69 -25.61 -9.92
C VAL A 51 -3.65 -26.79 -10.12
N GLY A 52 -4.95 -26.56 -10.05
CA GLY A 52 -5.97 -27.58 -10.28
C GLY A 52 -5.91 -28.18 -11.69
N ILE A 53 -5.67 -27.35 -12.71
CA ILE A 53 -5.49 -27.80 -14.10
C ILE A 53 -4.19 -28.62 -14.23
N TYR A 54 -3.09 -28.15 -13.67
CA TYR A 54 -1.79 -28.81 -13.74
C TYR A 54 -1.80 -30.21 -13.09
N LEU A 55 -2.49 -30.34 -11.95
CA LEU A 55 -2.60 -31.58 -11.19
C LEU A 55 -3.78 -32.48 -11.63
N ASN A 56 -4.57 -32.07 -12.62
CA ASN A 56 -5.84 -32.73 -12.99
C ASN A 56 -6.80 -32.93 -11.79
N ALA A 57 -6.75 -32.03 -10.82
CA ALA A 57 -7.53 -32.04 -9.58
C ALA A 57 -8.27 -30.71 -9.41
N MET A 58 -9.38 -30.55 -10.14
CA MET A 58 -10.16 -29.30 -10.07
C MET A 58 -10.82 -29.13 -8.72
N PRO A 59 -10.81 -27.92 -8.15
CA PRO A 59 -11.43 -27.65 -6.86
C PRO A 59 -12.96 -27.83 -6.95
N ASN A 60 -13.53 -28.43 -5.93
CA ASN A 60 -14.98 -28.55 -5.77
C ASN A 60 -15.55 -27.16 -5.38
N ILE A 61 -16.08 -26.44 -6.36
CA ILE A 61 -16.56 -25.05 -6.19
C ILE A 61 -17.62 -24.91 -5.08
N PRO A 62 -18.67 -25.77 -5.00
CA PRO A 62 -19.65 -25.70 -3.91
C PRO A 62 -19.05 -25.89 -2.52
N ALA A 63 -18.13 -26.84 -2.38
CA ALA A 63 -17.44 -27.08 -1.10
C ALA A 63 -16.53 -25.91 -0.72
N ALA A 64 -15.78 -25.38 -1.69
CA ALA A 64 -14.95 -24.20 -1.51
C ALA A 64 -15.75 -22.96 -1.12
N ALA A 65 -16.89 -22.72 -1.76
CA ALA A 65 -17.80 -21.61 -1.42
C ALA A 65 -18.35 -21.72 0.00
N LYS A 66 -18.74 -22.93 0.43
CA LYS A 66 -19.22 -23.16 1.79
C LYS A 66 -18.14 -22.95 2.85
N ALA A 67 -16.92 -23.41 2.58
CA ALA A 67 -15.77 -23.15 3.45
C ALA A 67 -15.42 -21.66 3.50
N PHE A 68 -15.46 -20.98 2.35
CA PHE A 68 -15.20 -19.54 2.27
C PHE A 68 -16.20 -18.73 3.08
N LEU A 69 -17.49 -19.06 3.07
CA LEU A 69 -18.50 -18.35 3.87
C LEU A 69 -18.20 -18.44 5.38
N GLY A 70 -17.72 -19.60 5.86
CA GLY A 70 -17.38 -19.76 7.28
C GLY A 70 -16.17 -18.95 7.73
N VAL A 71 -15.14 -18.89 6.90
CA VAL A 71 -13.88 -18.21 7.22
C VAL A 71 -13.88 -16.74 6.75
N GLY A 72 -14.49 -16.50 5.60
CA GLY A 72 -14.49 -15.21 4.92
C GLY A 72 -15.13 -14.08 5.74
N VAL A 73 -16.18 -14.37 6.50
CA VAL A 73 -16.84 -13.37 7.36
C VAL A 73 -15.88 -12.84 8.41
N VAL A 74 -15.11 -13.72 9.06
CA VAL A 74 -14.13 -13.32 10.08
C VAL A 74 -13.02 -12.47 9.47
N TYR A 75 -12.46 -12.89 8.34
CA TYR A 75 -11.40 -12.15 7.64
C TYR A 75 -11.90 -10.84 7.03
N LEU A 76 -13.16 -10.77 6.60
CA LEU A 76 -13.75 -9.54 6.08
C LEU A 76 -13.85 -8.47 7.18
N VAL A 77 -14.31 -8.85 8.38
CA VAL A 77 -14.37 -7.92 9.51
C VAL A 77 -12.97 -7.44 9.89
N SER A 78 -12.00 -8.38 10.01
CA SER A 78 -10.60 -8.03 10.30
C SER A 78 -10.02 -7.10 9.23
N GLY A 79 -10.23 -7.39 7.95
CA GLY A 79 -9.75 -6.57 6.83
C GLY A 79 -10.34 -5.16 6.82
N ILE A 80 -11.62 -4.99 7.17
CA ILE A 80 -12.24 -3.66 7.29
C ILE A 80 -11.57 -2.87 8.42
N VAL A 81 -11.37 -3.49 9.58
CA VAL A 81 -10.72 -2.85 10.73
C VAL A 81 -9.28 -2.45 10.39
N GLU A 82 -8.53 -3.35 9.77
CA GLU A 82 -7.15 -3.07 9.32
C GLU A 82 -7.11 -1.92 8.32
N TYR A 83 -8.01 -1.90 7.35
CA TYR A 83 -8.11 -0.82 6.37
C TYR A 83 -8.36 0.53 7.05
N LEU A 84 -9.32 0.61 7.97
CA LEU A 84 -9.66 1.86 8.67
C LEU A 84 -8.52 2.40 9.56
N ILE A 85 -7.73 1.50 10.14
CA ILE A 85 -6.61 1.89 11.00
C ILE A 85 -5.38 2.30 10.19
N TYR A 86 -5.01 1.51 9.17
CA TYR A 86 -3.72 1.66 8.52
C TYR A 86 -3.72 2.66 7.36
N VAL A 87 -4.82 2.83 6.64
CA VAL A 87 -4.88 3.78 5.52
C VAL A 87 -4.59 5.22 5.93
N PRO A 88 -5.17 5.76 7.02
CA PRO A 88 -4.84 7.11 7.47
C PRO A 88 -3.40 7.28 7.93
N MET A 89 -2.76 6.19 8.40
CA MET A 89 -1.40 6.22 8.91
C MET A 89 -0.36 6.15 7.79
N LEU A 90 -0.61 5.32 6.76
CA LEU A 90 0.34 5.04 5.68
C LEU A 90 0.16 5.97 4.47
N GLY A 91 -0.99 6.60 4.33
CA GLY A 91 -1.37 7.34 3.13
C GLY A 91 -1.74 6.41 1.96
N ALA A 92 -2.12 7.00 0.80
CA ALA A 92 -2.60 6.23 -0.34
C ALA A 92 -1.52 5.33 -0.93
N GLY A 93 -0.33 5.85 -1.20
CA GLY A 93 0.77 5.10 -1.80
C GLY A 93 1.25 3.95 -0.94
N GLY A 94 1.51 4.22 0.34
CA GLY A 94 1.92 3.22 1.32
C GLY A 94 0.89 2.11 1.49
N SER A 95 -0.39 2.46 1.52
CA SER A 95 -1.48 1.49 1.67
C SER A 95 -1.58 0.53 0.48
N TYR A 96 -1.57 1.03 -0.76
CA TYR A 96 -1.60 0.15 -1.94
C TYR A 96 -0.42 -0.83 -1.94
N LEU A 97 0.80 -0.35 -1.70
CA LEU A 97 1.98 -1.21 -1.65
C LEU A 97 1.90 -2.24 -0.52
N ALA A 98 1.47 -1.81 0.67
CA ALA A 98 1.40 -2.68 1.84
C ALA A 98 0.36 -3.80 1.66
N PHE A 99 -0.84 -3.49 1.17
CA PHE A 99 -1.88 -4.50 0.94
C PHE A 99 -1.56 -5.45 -0.23
N ILE A 100 -0.88 -4.96 -1.29
CA ILE A 100 -0.45 -5.81 -2.42
C ILE A 100 0.68 -6.76 -2.00
N THR A 101 1.67 -6.27 -1.27
CA THR A 101 2.87 -7.04 -0.93
C THR A 101 2.72 -7.87 0.34
N GLY A 102 1.67 -7.64 1.12
CA GLY A 102 1.41 -8.36 2.37
C GLY A 102 2.40 -8.07 3.48
N ASN A 103 2.32 -8.88 4.55
CA ASN A 103 3.16 -8.76 5.76
C ASN A 103 3.12 -7.36 6.39
N LEU A 104 1.91 -6.81 6.47
CA LEU A 104 1.65 -5.44 6.87
C LEU A 104 2.11 -5.17 8.30
N ILE A 105 1.58 -5.96 9.24
CA ILE A 105 1.74 -5.72 10.69
C ILE A 105 3.19 -5.93 11.13
N ASN A 106 3.81 -7.03 10.68
CA ASN A 106 5.12 -7.44 11.21
C ASN A 106 6.30 -6.69 10.59
N MET A 107 6.17 -6.20 9.35
CA MET A 107 7.30 -5.58 8.64
C MET A 107 7.00 -4.17 8.14
N LYS A 108 5.87 -3.96 7.43
CA LYS A 108 5.63 -2.70 6.73
C LYS A 108 5.34 -1.55 7.67
N ILE A 109 4.51 -1.77 8.68
CA ILE A 109 4.15 -0.76 9.67
C ILE A 109 5.36 -0.34 10.50
N PRO A 110 6.15 -1.26 11.11
CA PRO A 110 7.36 -0.87 11.82
C PRO A 110 8.36 -0.11 10.94
N CYS A 111 8.55 -0.52 9.67
CA CYS A 111 9.39 0.23 8.73
C CYS A 111 8.89 1.65 8.49
N ALA A 112 7.60 1.84 8.25
CA ALA A 112 7.03 3.16 8.00
C ALA A 112 7.11 4.06 9.24
N ILE A 113 6.85 3.52 10.44
CA ILE A 113 6.94 4.26 11.69
C ILE A 113 8.39 4.68 11.95
N ASN A 114 9.35 3.75 11.85
CA ASN A 114 10.75 4.06 12.07
C ASN A 114 11.28 5.11 11.08
N ALA A 115 10.93 5.00 9.79
CA ALA A 115 11.33 5.98 8.79
C ALA A 115 10.74 7.37 9.08
N ARG A 116 9.47 7.44 9.48
CA ARG A 116 8.82 8.67 9.92
C ARG A 116 9.52 9.30 11.11
N ASP A 117 9.84 8.50 12.13
CA ASP A 117 10.44 8.97 13.37
C ASP A 117 11.90 9.45 13.13
N ILE A 118 12.65 8.77 12.26
CA ILE A 118 14.01 9.20 11.84
C ILE A 118 13.98 10.57 11.14
N VAL A 119 12.99 10.78 10.26
CA VAL A 119 12.88 12.05 9.52
C VAL A 119 12.20 13.15 10.36
N GLY A 120 11.46 12.79 11.40
CA GLY A 120 10.79 13.72 12.31
C GLY A 120 9.51 14.34 11.72
N VAL A 121 8.84 13.65 10.77
CA VAL A 121 7.59 14.12 10.17
C VAL A 121 6.36 13.65 10.98
N LYS A 122 5.29 14.45 10.93
CA LYS A 122 4.04 14.13 11.63
C LYS A 122 3.17 13.21 10.78
N SER A 123 2.47 12.28 11.45
CA SER A 123 1.47 11.42 10.80
C SER A 123 0.35 12.25 10.15
N GLY A 124 -0.12 11.81 8.98
CA GLY A 124 -1.19 12.50 8.25
C GLY A 124 -0.74 13.70 7.41
N THR A 125 0.57 13.95 7.29
CA THR A 125 1.10 15.00 6.39
C THR A 125 1.47 14.42 5.03
N PRO A 126 1.51 15.23 3.95
CA PRO A 126 2.00 14.81 2.63
C PRO A 126 3.41 14.23 2.66
N GLU A 127 4.28 14.79 3.48
CA GLU A 127 5.64 14.30 3.67
C GLU A 127 5.66 12.91 4.29
N ASN A 128 4.80 12.67 5.29
CA ASN A 128 4.66 11.34 5.91
C ASN A 128 4.21 10.29 4.88
N GLU A 129 3.28 10.63 3.99
CA GLU A 129 2.81 9.71 2.96
C GLU A 129 3.93 9.29 2.00
N ILE A 130 4.76 10.23 1.56
CA ILE A 130 5.89 9.95 0.67
C ILE A 130 6.92 9.07 1.38
N ILE A 131 7.26 9.39 2.63
CA ILE A 131 8.25 8.65 3.42
C ILE A 131 7.75 7.24 3.73
N ALA A 132 6.48 7.09 4.13
CA ALA A 132 5.86 5.79 4.36
C ALA A 132 5.87 4.94 3.08
N THR A 133 5.49 5.52 1.94
CA THR A 133 5.48 4.84 0.64
C THR A 133 6.88 4.34 0.26
N LEU A 134 7.90 5.19 0.39
CA LEU A 134 9.29 4.84 0.09
C LEU A 134 9.82 3.75 1.01
N SER A 135 9.56 3.85 2.30
CA SER A 135 9.96 2.85 3.30
C SER A 135 9.34 1.48 3.02
N ILE A 136 8.04 1.44 2.72
CA ILE A 136 7.32 0.21 2.40
C ILE A 136 7.83 -0.38 1.08
N ALA A 137 8.10 0.44 0.06
CA ALA A 137 8.66 -0.02 -1.21
C ALA A 137 10.03 -0.68 -1.00
N THR A 138 10.92 -0.03 -0.25
CA THR A 138 12.26 -0.57 0.08
C THR A 138 12.16 -1.87 0.86
N SER A 139 11.34 -1.92 1.91
CA SER A 139 11.09 -3.13 2.70
C SER A 139 10.55 -4.27 1.83
N SER A 140 9.68 -3.97 0.86
CA SER A 140 9.13 -4.97 -0.06
C SER A 140 10.20 -5.55 -0.99
N LEU A 141 11.06 -4.69 -1.55
CA LEU A 141 12.17 -5.12 -2.41
C LEU A 141 13.13 -6.04 -1.66
N VAL A 142 13.54 -5.64 -0.45
CA VAL A 142 14.42 -6.47 0.39
C VAL A 142 13.78 -7.82 0.70
N THR A 143 12.50 -7.84 1.07
CA THR A 143 11.77 -9.08 1.35
C THR A 143 11.75 -10.00 0.13
N ILE A 144 11.46 -9.47 -1.06
CA ILE A 144 11.41 -10.25 -2.32
C ILE A 144 12.80 -10.81 -2.62
N LEU A 145 13.87 -10.02 -2.48
CA LEU A 145 15.25 -10.46 -2.70
C LEU A 145 15.63 -11.59 -1.75
N VAL A 146 15.34 -11.45 -0.46
CA VAL A 146 15.64 -12.49 0.54
C VAL A 146 14.87 -13.78 0.24
N LEU A 147 13.59 -13.69 -0.11
CA LEU A 147 12.79 -14.86 -0.50
C LEU A 147 13.31 -15.52 -1.77
N ALA A 148 13.67 -14.74 -2.79
CA ALA A 148 14.25 -15.28 -4.03
C ALA A 148 15.56 -16.02 -3.78
N LEU A 149 16.44 -15.47 -2.93
CA LEU A 149 17.70 -16.13 -2.53
C LEU A 149 17.46 -17.37 -1.66
N GLY A 150 16.38 -17.41 -0.89
CA GLY A 150 16.06 -18.56 -0.03
C GLY A 150 15.41 -19.73 -0.80
N VAL A 151 14.92 -19.50 -2.01
CA VAL A 151 14.32 -20.55 -2.88
C VAL A 151 15.34 -21.13 -3.86
N LEU A 152 16.44 -20.42 -4.14
CA LEU A 152 17.57 -20.89 -4.97
C LEU A 152 18.48 -21.84 -4.22
#